data_119a6d39735cb796c90af314fe028d71
#
_entry.id   119a6d39735cb796c90af314fe028d71
#
_cell.length_a   1.000
_cell.length_b   1.000
_cell.length_c   1.000
_cell.angle_alpha   90.00
_cell.angle_beta   90.00
_cell.angle_gamma   90.00
#
_symmetry.space_group_name_H-M   'P 1'
#
loop_
_entity.id
_entity.type
_entity.pdbx_description
1 polymer ?
#
loop_
_entity_poly.entity_id
_entity_poly.type
_entity_poly.pdbx_seq_one_letter_code
_entity_poly.pdbx_strand_id
1 'polypeptide(L)'
;TTPIVSVGADTEQSPNVCNDSITDFNEDGKSLDDYLEEMQKEFSKQMSPSYLKTVSMSELCDTVFNVQTPLIDGLLQRGTYIFAGSPKVGKSFMMAQLAYHISTGTPLWGYKVRKSTVLYFALEDDYPRLQKRLFQMFGAEETDNLYFATQCKTLNEGLDEQIKGFMEEHSDTGLIIIDTLKRVREAGGVDYSYASDYDIVARLKSLADSYNVTM
;
A
#
# COMPACT_ATOMS: atom_id res chain seq x y z
N THR A 1 -51.62 -21.67 46.48
CA THR A 1 -52.46 -20.72 47.25
C THR A 1 -52.10 -19.30 46.85
N THR A 2 -53.00 -18.78 46.01
CA THR A 2 -53.12 -17.36 45.65
C THR A 2 -53.57 -16.55 46.88
N PRO A 3 -53.33 -15.24 46.94
CA PRO A 3 -54.45 -14.38 46.52
C PRO A 3 -54.06 -13.21 45.61
N ILE A 4 -55.06 -12.89 44.80
CA ILE A 4 -55.30 -11.72 43.99
C ILE A 4 -55.59 -10.54 44.93
N VAL A 5 -55.07 -9.35 44.64
CA VAL A 5 -55.66 -8.07 45.01
C VAL A 5 -55.57 -7.13 43.81
N SER A 6 -56.73 -6.59 43.52
CA SER A 6 -57.06 -5.69 42.43
C SER A 6 -56.96 -4.22 42.85
N VAL A 7 -56.91 -3.38 41.77
CA VAL A 7 -57.46 -1.99 41.62
C VAL A 7 -56.54 -0.83 42.00
N GLY A 8 -56.45 0.04 41.02
CA GLY A 8 -56.05 1.42 41.16
C GLY A 8 -55.77 2.03 39.80
N ALA A 9 -56.75 2.46 39.05
CA ALA A 9 -56.64 3.37 37.92
C ALA A 9 -56.38 4.77 38.46
N ASP A 10 -55.26 5.34 38.13
CA ASP A 10 -55.08 6.79 38.21
C ASP A 10 -54.49 7.31 36.89
N THR A 11 -55.29 8.19 36.34
CA THR A 11 -54.98 9.07 35.21
C THR A 11 -53.91 10.06 35.61
N GLU A 12 -52.74 9.92 35.05
CA GLU A 12 -51.74 10.99 35.11
C GLU A 12 -51.31 11.46 33.72
N GLN A 13 -51.32 12.74 33.61
CA GLN A 13 -51.03 13.64 32.53
C GLN A 13 -49.74 13.29 31.82
N SER A 14 -49.78 13.28 30.47
CA SER A 14 -48.61 13.33 29.60
C SER A 14 -47.76 14.56 29.93
N PRO A 15 -46.46 14.43 30.15
CA PRO A 15 -45.62 15.61 30.19
C PRO A 15 -45.46 16.15 28.77
N ASN A 16 -45.66 17.44 28.65
CA ASN A 16 -45.31 18.25 27.48
C ASN A 16 -43.91 17.89 27.00
N VAL A 17 -43.82 17.32 25.81
CA VAL A 17 -42.54 17.27 25.06
C VAL A 17 -42.28 18.70 24.64
N CYS A 18 -41.40 19.36 25.35
CA CYS A 18 -40.74 20.56 24.87
C CYS A 18 -40.02 20.20 23.58
N ASN A 19 -40.50 20.74 22.49
CA ASN A 19 -39.85 20.73 21.20
C ASN A 19 -38.71 21.76 21.26
N ASP A 20 -37.65 21.46 22.01
CA ASP A 20 -36.42 22.20 21.93
C ASP A 20 -35.72 21.75 20.65
N SER A 21 -35.89 22.55 19.61
CA SER A 21 -35.09 22.46 18.41
C SER A 21 -33.60 22.67 18.82
N ILE A 22 -32.91 21.57 18.98
CA ILE A 22 -31.42 21.57 19.14
C ILE A 22 -30.88 22.06 17.81
N THR A 23 -30.62 23.34 17.71
CA THR A 23 -29.77 23.89 16.64
C THR A 23 -28.34 23.61 17.06
N ASP A 24 -27.83 22.44 16.66
CA ASP A 24 -26.41 22.12 16.74
C ASP A 24 -25.64 23.05 15.79
N PHE A 25 -25.11 24.13 16.33
CA PHE A 25 -24.10 24.95 15.64
C PHE A 25 -22.73 24.34 15.97
N ASN A 26 -21.93 24.04 14.95
CA ASN A 26 -20.53 23.68 15.13
C ASN A 26 -19.72 24.95 15.49
N GLU A 27 -18.43 24.78 15.83
CA GLU A 27 -17.53 25.86 16.28
C GLU A 27 -17.46 27.06 15.31
N ASP A 28 -17.86 26.88 14.04
CA ASP A 28 -17.89 27.93 13.01
C ASP A 28 -19.26 28.62 12.88
N GLY A 29 -20.26 28.29 13.70
CA GLY A 29 -21.57 28.94 13.71
C GLY A 29 -22.50 28.61 12.54
N LYS A 30 -22.19 27.56 11.75
CA LYS A 30 -23.02 27.06 10.66
C LYS A 30 -24.02 26.02 11.16
N SER A 31 -25.22 26.02 10.58
CA SER A 31 -26.22 24.98 10.85
C SER A 31 -25.78 23.64 10.20
N LEU A 32 -26.26 22.52 10.73
CA LEU A 32 -26.02 21.19 10.15
C LEU A 32 -26.49 21.09 8.70
N ASP A 33 -27.60 21.75 8.38
CA ASP A 33 -28.16 21.78 7.02
C ASP A 33 -27.24 22.54 6.05
N ASP A 34 -26.69 23.67 6.44
CA ASP A 34 -25.72 24.42 5.64
C ASP A 34 -24.45 23.60 5.37
N TYR A 35 -23.98 22.85 6.37
CA TYR A 35 -22.82 21.97 6.24
C TYR A 35 -23.10 20.80 5.26
N LEU A 36 -24.29 20.20 5.35
CA LEU A 36 -24.70 19.12 4.45
C LEU A 36 -24.86 19.61 3.01
N GLU A 37 -25.42 20.81 2.81
CA GLU A 37 -25.52 21.42 1.47
C GLU A 37 -24.15 21.73 0.87
N GLU A 38 -23.21 22.26 1.65
CA GLU A 38 -21.82 22.48 1.20
C GLU A 38 -21.15 21.18 0.81
N MET A 39 -21.26 20.12 1.65
CA MET A 39 -20.72 18.79 1.33
C MET A 39 -21.32 18.20 0.06
N GLN A 40 -22.63 18.27 -0.13
CA GLN A 40 -23.29 17.78 -1.34
C GLN A 40 -22.82 18.52 -2.59
N LYS A 41 -22.67 19.84 -2.47
CA LYS A 41 -22.19 20.69 -3.58
C LYS A 41 -20.73 20.38 -3.95
N GLU A 42 -19.91 20.17 -2.95
CA GLU A 42 -18.49 19.81 -3.16
C GLU A 42 -18.35 18.39 -3.74
N PHE A 43 -19.14 17.43 -3.24
CA PHE A 43 -19.20 16.09 -3.81
C PHE A 43 -19.68 16.10 -5.27
N SER A 44 -20.75 16.85 -5.57
CA SER A 44 -21.25 16.99 -6.94
C SER A 44 -20.24 17.63 -7.88
N LYS A 45 -19.44 18.60 -7.38
CA LYS A 45 -18.35 19.22 -8.12
C LYS A 45 -17.22 18.20 -8.40
N GLN A 46 -16.85 17.38 -7.41
CA GLN A 46 -15.81 16.36 -7.55
C GLN A 46 -16.22 15.24 -8.53
N MET A 47 -17.51 14.95 -8.65
CA MET A 47 -18.05 13.96 -9.59
C MET A 47 -18.17 14.50 -11.04
N SER A 48 -17.94 15.79 -11.26
CA SER A 48 -17.99 16.38 -12.60
C SER A 48 -16.82 15.87 -13.45
N PRO A 49 -17.06 15.44 -14.72
CA PRO A 49 -15.99 15.04 -15.63
C PRO A 49 -14.96 16.15 -15.93
N SER A 50 -15.31 17.41 -15.67
CA SER A 50 -14.43 18.58 -15.84
C SER A 50 -13.68 18.96 -14.57
N TYR A 51 -13.88 18.23 -13.45
CA TYR A 51 -13.23 18.54 -12.18
C TYR A 51 -11.76 18.17 -12.22
N LEU A 52 -10.91 19.16 -11.99
CA LEU A 52 -9.48 18.96 -11.76
C LEU A 52 -9.15 19.33 -10.31
N LYS A 53 -8.74 18.37 -9.52
CA LYS A 53 -8.27 18.61 -8.14
C LYS A 53 -6.95 19.38 -8.20
N THR A 54 -6.97 20.59 -7.71
CA THR A 54 -5.77 21.46 -7.62
C THR A 54 -5.60 21.97 -6.20
N VAL A 55 -4.38 22.23 -5.82
CA VAL A 55 -4.01 22.94 -4.59
C VAL A 55 -3.15 24.13 -4.96
N SER A 56 -3.29 25.24 -4.26
CA SER A 56 -2.43 26.41 -4.45
C SER A 56 -1.04 26.15 -3.87
N MET A 57 -0.05 26.92 -4.31
CA MET A 57 1.30 26.86 -3.73
C MET A 57 1.28 27.15 -2.24
N SER A 58 0.45 28.08 -1.79
CA SER A 58 0.29 28.43 -0.37
C SER A 58 -0.20 27.24 0.43
N GLU A 59 -1.31 26.62 0.01
CA GLU A 59 -1.86 25.42 0.65
C GLU A 59 -0.86 24.26 0.66
N LEU A 60 -0.09 24.10 -0.42
CA LEU A 60 0.94 23.07 -0.51
C LEU A 60 2.07 23.29 0.52
N CYS A 61 2.48 24.54 0.72
CA CYS A 61 3.51 24.91 1.70
C CYS A 61 3.04 24.77 3.14
N ASP A 62 1.75 25.04 3.40
CA ASP A 62 1.16 24.96 4.73
C ASP A 62 0.72 23.53 5.10
N THR A 63 0.62 22.64 4.12
CA THR A 63 0.21 21.26 4.35
C THR A 63 1.35 20.42 4.92
N VAL A 64 1.13 19.82 6.09
CA VAL A 64 2.07 18.87 6.67
C VAL A 64 1.87 17.50 6.01
N PHE A 65 2.80 17.11 5.14
CA PHE A 65 2.79 15.78 4.56
C PHE A 65 3.51 14.79 5.48
N ASN A 66 2.91 13.62 5.67
CA ASN A 66 3.60 12.51 6.32
C ASN A 66 4.71 12.00 5.40
N VAL A 67 5.93 12.46 5.63
CA VAL A 67 7.10 11.94 4.91
C VAL A 67 7.34 10.50 5.37
N GLN A 68 7.24 9.59 4.42
CA GLN A 68 7.44 8.18 4.71
C GLN A 68 8.91 7.89 5.01
N THR A 69 9.11 7.07 6.04
CA THR A 69 10.46 6.66 6.42
C THR A 69 11.09 5.82 5.32
N PRO A 70 12.31 6.14 4.84
CA PRO A 70 13.01 5.36 3.85
C PRO A 70 13.27 3.92 4.32
N LEU A 71 13.43 3.00 3.39
CA LEU A 71 13.89 1.64 3.70
C LEU A 71 15.37 1.61 4.04
N ILE A 72 16.17 2.42 3.33
CA ILE A 72 17.58 2.60 3.61
C ILE A 72 17.85 4.11 3.61
N ASP A 73 18.26 4.64 4.75
CA ASP A 73 18.48 6.07 4.93
C ASP A 73 19.47 6.62 3.89
N GLY A 74 19.05 7.66 3.17
CA GLY A 74 19.87 8.31 2.15
C GLY A 74 20.11 7.50 0.86
N LEU A 75 19.62 6.24 0.77
CA LEU A 75 19.80 5.37 -0.39
C LEU A 75 18.51 4.92 -1.05
N LEU A 76 17.55 4.39 -0.28
CA LEU A 76 16.31 3.82 -0.84
C LEU A 76 15.09 4.40 -0.15
N GLN A 77 14.46 5.36 -0.82
CA GLN A 77 13.17 5.93 -0.42
C GLN A 77 12.03 4.96 -0.76
N ARG A 78 10.82 5.26 -0.25
CA ARG A 78 9.61 4.56 -0.70
C ARG A 78 9.31 4.93 -2.15
N GLY A 79 8.91 3.95 -2.95
CA GLY A 79 8.54 4.18 -4.36
C GLY A 79 8.85 3.01 -5.28
N THR A 80 8.67 3.25 -6.57
CA THR A 80 8.92 2.25 -7.62
C THR A 80 10.20 2.57 -8.37
N TYR A 81 11.08 1.59 -8.50
CA TYR A 81 12.39 1.73 -9.08
C TYR A 81 12.62 0.71 -10.19
N ILE A 82 13.35 1.11 -11.23
CA ILE A 82 13.82 0.20 -12.27
C ILE A 82 15.34 0.09 -12.15
N PHE A 83 15.83 -1.11 -11.80
CA PHE A 83 17.25 -1.40 -11.75
C PHE A 83 17.69 -2.05 -13.05
N ALA A 84 18.27 -1.26 -13.94
CA ALA A 84 18.69 -1.69 -15.27
C ALA A 84 20.22 -1.85 -15.39
N GLY A 85 20.65 -2.70 -16.30
CA GLY A 85 22.06 -2.93 -16.58
C GLY A 85 22.27 -4.13 -17.51
N SER A 86 23.47 -4.27 -18.08
CA SER A 86 23.85 -5.37 -18.97
C SER A 86 23.68 -6.74 -18.30
N PRO A 87 23.47 -7.82 -19.06
CA PRO A 87 23.46 -9.17 -18.52
C PRO A 87 24.78 -9.48 -17.75
N LYS A 88 24.67 -10.29 -16.68
CA LYS A 88 25.80 -10.83 -15.90
C LYS A 88 26.65 -9.80 -15.12
N VAL A 89 26.18 -8.55 -14.95
CA VAL A 89 26.88 -7.54 -14.14
C VAL A 89 26.58 -7.63 -12.63
N GLY A 90 25.85 -8.65 -12.18
CA GLY A 90 25.58 -8.87 -10.75
C GLY A 90 24.29 -8.25 -10.23
N LYS A 91 23.32 -7.88 -11.09
CA LYS A 91 22.05 -7.29 -10.66
C LYS A 91 21.32 -8.12 -9.59
N SER A 92 21.13 -9.42 -9.84
CA SER A 92 20.43 -10.32 -8.91
C SER A 92 21.21 -10.49 -7.59
N PHE A 93 22.54 -10.41 -7.58
CA PHE A 93 23.34 -10.39 -6.36
C PHE A 93 23.09 -9.11 -5.55
N MET A 94 23.05 -7.97 -6.23
CA MET A 94 22.75 -6.69 -5.59
C MET A 94 21.33 -6.68 -5.01
N MET A 95 20.35 -7.20 -5.75
CA MET A 95 18.96 -7.31 -5.26
C MET A 95 18.86 -8.27 -4.07
N ALA A 96 19.57 -9.39 -4.08
CA ALA A 96 19.61 -10.31 -2.95
C ALA A 96 20.26 -9.65 -1.72
N GLN A 97 21.30 -8.84 -1.91
CA GLN A 97 21.92 -8.09 -0.82
C GLN A 97 20.96 -7.04 -0.21
N LEU A 98 20.27 -6.25 -1.04
CA LEU A 98 19.25 -5.32 -0.56
C LEU A 98 18.16 -6.05 0.21
N ALA A 99 17.65 -7.14 -0.35
CA ALA A 99 16.60 -7.96 0.26
C ALA A 99 17.02 -8.49 1.64
N TYR A 100 18.22 -9.04 1.75
CA TYR A 100 18.74 -9.56 3.00
C TYR A 100 18.90 -8.47 4.07
N HIS A 101 19.52 -7.35 3.75
CA HIS A 101 19.73 -6.27 4.71
C HIS A 101 18.41 -5.64 5.16
N ILE A 102 17.41 -5.51 4.28
CA ILE A 102 16.10 -4.99 4.63
C ILE A 102 15.34 -6.01 5.50
N SER A 103 15.40 -7.29 5.19
CA SER A 103 14.71 -8.32 5.97
C SER A 103 15.30 -8.52 7.36
N THR A 104 16.59 -8.29 7.54
CA THR A 104 17.29 -8.42 8.83
C THR A 104 17.35 -7.10 9.60
N GLY A 105 17.26 -5.95 8.92
CA GLY A 105 17.49 -4.62 9.51
C GLY A 105 18.97 -4.32 9.75
N THR A 106 19.89 -5.12 9.20
CA THR A 106 21.34 -4.90 9.34
C THR A 106 21.80 -3.75 8.42
N PRO A 107 22.71 -2.88 8.87
CA PRO A 107 23.21 -1.77 8.05
C PRO A 107 23.80 -2.25 6.72
N LEU A 108 23.52 -1.51 5.65
CA LEU A 108 24.09 -1.76 4.32
C LEU A 108 25.07 -0.63 3.96
N TRP A 109 26.34 -0.95 3.72
CA TRP A 109 27.41 0.03 3.39
C TRP A 109 27.49 1.23 4.33
N GLY A 110 27.16 1.04 5.60
CA GLY A 110 27.14 2.12 6.60
C GLY A 110 25.83 2.91 6.69
N TYR A 111 24.89 2.67 5.79
CA TYR A 111 23.53 3.25 5.85
C TYR A 111 22.66 2.49 6.82
N LYS A 112 21.83 3.20 7.57
CA LYS A 112 20.80 2.58 8.43
C LYS A 112 19.72 1.95 7.56
N VAL A 113 19.30 0.75 7.94
CA VAL A 113 18.27 -0.02 7.24
C VAL A 113 17.08 -0.20 8.17
N ARG A 114 15.87 0.06 7.66
CA ARG A 114 14.63 -0.23 8.35
C ARG A 114 14.25 -1.68 8.07
N LYS A 115 14.17 -2.49 9.14
CA LYS A 115 13.70 -3.87 9.02
C LYS A 115 12.26 -3.91 8.51
N SER A 116 12.01 -4.74 7.50
CA SER A 116 10.69 -4.97 6.90
C SER A 116 10.67 -6.33 6.25
N THR A 117 9.48 -6.91 6.07
CA THR A 117 9.32 -8.10 5.24
C THR A 117 9.60 -7.80 3.78
N VAL A 118 10.24 -8.73 3.08
CA VAL A 118 10.64 -8.63 1.67
C VAL A 118 10.08 -9.80 0.89
N LEU A 119 9.42 -9.52 -0.23
CA LEU A 119 9.01 -10.50 -1.23
C LEU A 119 9.93 -10.40 -2.45
N TYR A 120 10.61 -11.50 -2.81
CA TYR A 120 11.51 -11.53 -3.96
C TYR A 120 11.03 -12.55 -5.00
N PHE A 121 10.51 -12.07 -6.12
CA PHE A 121 10.22 -12.87 -7.29
C PHE A 121 11.50 -13.12 -8.08
N ALA A 122 12.14 -14.27 -7.85
CA ALA A 122 13.37 -14.71 -8.53
C ALA A 122 13.04 -15.59 -9.74
N LEU A 123 12.45 -14.98 -10.78
CA LEU A 123 11.78 -15.68 -11.88
C LEU A 123 12.72 -16.29 -12.93
N GLU A 124 14.02 -16.05 -12.83
CA GLU A 124 15.06 -16.67 -13.66
C GLU A 124 15.86 -17.73 -12.89
N ASP A 125 15.52 -17.97 -11.64
CA ASP A 125 16.19 -18.92 -10.76
C ASP A 125 15.30 -20.12 -10.38
N ASP A 126 15.96 -21.15 -9.84
CA ASP A 126 15.32 -22.23 -9.10
C ASP A 126 15.76 -22.20 -7.61
N TYR A 127 15.01 -22.87 -6.75
CA TYR A 127 15.31 -22.89 -5.31
C TYR A 127 16.71 -23.43 -4.97
N PRO A 128 17.24 -24.49 -5.60
CA PRO A 128 18.61 -24.96 -5.35
C PRO A 128 19.69 -23.91 -5.68
N ARG A 129 19.52 -23.17 -6.78
CA ARG A 129 20.45 -22.09 -7.14
C ARG A 129 20.35 -20.91 -6.19
N LEU A 130 19.14 -20.52 -5.80
CA LEU A 130 18.91 -19.49 -4.79
C LEU A 130 19.58 -19.86 -3.49
N GLN A 131 19.31 -21.05 -2.97
CA GLN A 131 19.89 -21.56 -1.73
C GLN A 131 21.44 -21.49 -1.78
N LYS A 132 22.04 -22.02 -2.85
CA LYS A 132 23.50 -21.97 -3.03
C LYS A 132 24.03 -20.53 -3.05
N ARG A 133 23.36 -19.62 -3.76
CA ARG A 133 23.74 -18.21 -3.84
C ARG A 133 23.66 -17.53 -2.48
N LEU A 134 22.53 -17.68 -1.78
CA LEU A 134 22.32 -17.09 -0.47
C LEU A 134 23.35 -17.59 0.54
N PHE A 135 23.63 -18.90 0.54
CA PHE A 135 24.67 -19.46 1.39
C PHE A 135 26.06 -18.92 1.07
N GLN A 136 26.39 -18.71 -0.21
CA GLN A 136 27.67 -18.09 -0.62
C GLN A 136 27.78 -16.63 -0.20
N MET A 137 26.65 -15.90 -0.16
CA MET A 137 26.63 -14.46 0.17
C MET A 137 26.58 -14.21 1.68
N PHE A 138 25.81 -14.99 2.42
CA PHE A 138 25.44 -14.71 3.80
C PHE A 138 25.81 -15.84 4.79
N GLY A 139 26.35 -16.97 4.28
CA GLY A 139 26.65 -18.11 5.12
C GLY A 139 25.41 -18.81 5.62
N ALA A 140 25.41 -19.19 6.91
CA ALA A 140 24.29 -19.84 7.57
C ALA A 140 23.35 -18.88 8.29
N GLU A 141 23.44 -17.58 7.99
CA GLU A 141 22.53 -16.59 8.58
C GLU A 141 21.14 -16.70 7.92
N GLU A 142 20.11 -16.79 8.75
CA GLU A 142 18.73 -16.99 8.32
C GLU A 142 17.84 -15.81 8.73
N THR A 143 16.74 -15.62 8.03
CA THR A 143 15.72 -14.64 8.36
C THR A 143 14.34 -15.12 7.90
N ASP A 144 13.33 -14.96 8.76
CA ASP A 144 11.94 -15.30 8.45
C ASP A 144 11.20 -14.17 7.71
N ASN A 145 11.87 -13.05 7.45
CA ASN A 145 11.26 -11.88 6.80
C ASN A 145 11.66 -11.74 5.32
N LEU A 146 12.27 -12.77 4.71
CA LEU A 146 12.65 -12.78 3.29
C LEU A 146 12.02 -13.98 2.59
N TYR A 147 11.07 -13.70 1.72
CA TYR A 147 10.30 -14.69 0.98
C TYR A 147 10.69 -14.71 -0.48
N PHE A 148 10.82 -15.90 -1.05
CA PHE A 148 11.15 -16.10 -2.45
C PHE A 148 10.05 -16.82 -3.21
N ALA A 149 9.74 -16.32 -4.40
CA ALA A 149 8.92 -17.00 -5.38
C ALA A 149 9.70 -17.17 -6.69
N THR A 150 9.79 -18.40 -7.22
CA THR A 150 10.44 -18.70 -8.50
C THR A 150 9.45 -18.74 -9.66
N GLN A 151 8.16 -18.63 -9.37
CA GLN A 151 7.07 -18.59 -10.33
C GLN A 151 6.00 -17.60 -9.84
N CYS A 152 5.35 -16.93 -10.77
CA CYS A 152 4.18 -16.10 -10.52
C CYS A 152 3.32 -16.04 -11.79
N LYS A 153 2.11 -15.51 -11.65
CA LYS A 153 1.26 -15.14 -12.77
C LYS A 153 1.81 -13.90 -13.48
N THR A 154 1.38 -13.68 -14.71
CA THR A 154 1.60 -12.40 -15.39
C THR A 154 0.65 -11.33 -14.84
N LEU A 155 0.91 -10.06 -15.15
CA LEU A 155 0.05 -8.95 -14.69
C LEU A 155 -1.40 -9.07 -15.14
N ASN A 156 -1.65 -9.67 -16.32
CA ASN A 156 -3.02 -9.85 -16.80
C ASN A 156 -3.67 -11.15 -16.33
N GLU A 157 -2.90 -12.06 -15.75
CA GLU A 157 -3.39 -13.34 -15.21
C GLU A 157 -3.60 -13.31 -13.69
N GLY A 158 -3.27 -12.19 -13.02
CA GLY A 158 -3.53 -12.00 -11.60
C GLY A 158 -2.28 -11.98 -10.71
N LEU A 159 -1.18 -11.39 -11.19
CA LEU A 159 -0.01 -11.09 -10.33
C LEU A 159 -0.37 -10.11 -9.22
N ASP A 160 -1.23 -9.15 -9.52
CA ASP A 160 -1.72 -8.17 -8.56
C ASP A 160 -2.50 -8.82 -7.41
N GLU A 161 -3.35 -9.83 -7.69
CA GLU A 161 -4.03 -10.60 -6.65
C GLU A 161 -3.04 -11.46 -5.82
N GLN A 162 -1.98 -12.00 -6.46
CA GLN A 162 -0.96 -12.73 -5.71
C GLN A 162 -0.18 -11.81 -4.76
N ILE A 163 0.19 -10.63 -5.22
CA ILE A 163 0.86 -9.62 -4.39
C ILE A 163 -0.08 -9.15 -3.28
N LYS A 164 -1.34 -8.88 -3.59
CA LYS A 164 -2.36 -8.49 -2.61
C LYS A 164 -2.50 -9.53 -1.50
N GLY A 165 -2.66 -10.81 -1.87
CA GLY A 165 -2.76 -11.90 -0.89
C GLY A 165 -1.53 -11.96 0.03
N PHE A 166 -0.32 -11.84 -0.53
CA PHE A 166 0.90 -11.79 0.26
C PHE A 166 0.93 -10.58 1.22
N MET A 167 0.51 -9.39 0.76
CA MET A 167 0.48 -8.17 1.59
C MET A 167 -0.56 -8.26 2.72
N GLU A 168 -1.65 -8.99 2.52
CA GLU A 168 -2.66 -9.23 3.55
C GLU A 168 -2.12 -10.16 4.66
N GLU A 169 -1.29 -11.15 4.29
CA GLU A 169 -0.63 -12.05 5.24
C GLU A 169 0.58 -11.38 5.94
N HIS A 170 1.26 -10.47 5.25
CA HIS A 170 2.50 -9.82 5.69
C HIS A 170 2.38 -8.29 5.61
N SER A 171 1.63 -7.71 6.52
CA SER A 171 1.31 -6.26 6.54
C SER A 171 2.52 -5.34 6.77
N ASP A 172 3.65 -5.89 7.23
CA ASP A 172 4.93 -5.19 7.44
C ASP A 172 5.84 -5.22 6.20
N THR A 173 5.35 -5.71 5.05
CA THR A 173 6.12 -5.76 3.80
C THR A 173 6.57 -4.37 3.39
N GLY A 174 7.87 -4.19 3.25
CA GLY A 174 8.48 -2.92 2.84
C GLY A 174 9.01 -2.92 1.42
N LEU A 175 9.43 -4.09 0.92
CA LEU A 175 10.06 -4.23 -0.39
C LEU A 175 9.52 -5.43 -1.15
N ILE A 176 9.21 -5.21 -2.43
CA ILE A 176 8.93 -6.26 -3.40
C ILE A 176 9.94 -6.14 -4.54
N ILE A 177 10.64 -7.22 -4.86
CA ILE A 177 11.61 -7.29 -5.95
C ILE A 177 11.07 -8.20 -7.04
N ILE A 178 11.10 -7.76 -8.29
CA ILE A 178 10.74 -8.55 -9.47
C ILE A 178 11.98 -8.72 -10.35
N ASP A 179 12.59 -9.88 -10.31
CA ASP A 179 13.78 -10.24 -11.08
C ASP A 179 13.45 -11.44 -11.99
N THR A 180 13.01 -11.20 -13.21
CA THR A 180 13.09 -9.97 -14.00
C THR A 180 11.73 -9.55 -14.52
N LEU A 181 11.56 -8.25 -14.80
CA LEU A 181 10.34 -7.65 -15.35
C LEU A 181 9.83 -8.38 -16.61
N LYS A 182 10.74 -8.92 -17.44
CA LYS A 182 10.39 -9.68 -18.64
C LYS A 182 9.47 -10.89 -18.36
N ARG A 183 9.57 -11.49 -17.18
CA ARG A 183 8.82 -12.71 -16.82
C ARG A 183 7.38 -12.43 -16.39
N VAL A 184 7.08 -11.22 -15.97
CA VAL A 184 5.73 -10.80 -15.57
C VAL A 184 4.95 -10.17 -16.73
N ARG A 185 5.59 -10.02 -17.90
CA ARG A 185 4.94 -9.63 -19.14
C ARG A 185 4.09 -10.77 -19.70
N GLU A 186 3.15 -10.42 -20.54
CA GLU A 186 2.40 -11.41 -21.30
C GLU A 186 3.30 -12.16 -22.30
N ALA A 187 3.14 -13.47 -22.33
CA ALA A 187 3.68 -14.31 -23.38
C ALA A 187 2.71 -14.24 -24.58
N GLY A 188 2.93 -13.37 -25.55
CA GLY A 188 2.16 -13.50 -26.79
C GLY A 188 1.80 -12.26 -27.61
N GLY A 189 2.32 -11.10 -27.31
CA GLY A 189 2.14 -9.93 -28.20
C GLY A 189 3.26 -9.82 -29.21
N VAL A 190 2.94 -9.79 -30.53
CA VAL A 190 3.90 -9.59 -31.63
C VAL A 190 4.48 -8.17 -31.64
N ASP A 191 3.91 -7.27 -30.84
CA ASP A 191 4.38 -5.90 -30.67
C ASP A 191 5.12 -5.76 -29.33
N TYR A 192 6.43 -5.89 -29.38
CA TYR A 192 7.34 -5.35 -28.36
C TYR A 192 7.32 -3.83 -28.44
N SER A 193 6.16 -3.21 -28.15
CA SER A 193 6.05 -1.78 -28.20
C SER A 193 6.51 -1.18 -26.86
N TYR A 194 7.19 -0.06 -26.93
CA TYR A 194 7.59 0.77 -25.80
C TYR A 194 6.38 1.13 -24.91
N ALA A 195 5.19 1.22 -25.50
CA ALA A 195 3.92 1.43 -24.80
C ALA A 195 3.59 0.30 -23.82
N SER A 196 3.81 -0.96 -24.19
CA SER A 196 3.56 -2.11 -23.32
C SER A 196 4.45 -2.11 -22.06
N ASP A 197 5.70 -1.69 -22.16
CA ASP A 197 6.61 -1.57 -21.00
C ASP A 197 6.18 -0.47 -20.05
N TYR A 198 5.72 0.64 -20.59
CA TYR A 198 5.21 1.76 -19.82
C TYR A 198 3.96 1.37 -19.02
N ASP A 199 3.02 0.66 -19.65
CA ASP A 199 1.78 0.20 -19.00
C ASP A 199 2.07 -0.78 -17.84
N ILE A 200 3.03 -1.68 -18.01
CA ILE A 200 3.46 -2.61 -16.96
C ILE A 200 4.03 -1.84 -15.76
N VAL A 201 4.95 -0.91 -16.03
CA VAL A 201 5.56 -0.09 -14.97
C VAL A 201 4.53 0.79 -14.29
N ALA A 202 3.59 1.38 -15.03
CA ALA A 202 2.50 2.19 -14.48
C ALA A 202 1.58 1.36 -13.56
N ARG A 203 1.24 0.12 -13.94
CA ARG A 203 0.43 -0.79 -13.11
C ARG A 203 1.18 -1.18 -11.83
N LEU A 204 2.45 -1.57 -11.94
CA LEU A 204 3.29 -1.91 -10.78
C LEU A 204 3.45 -0.70 -9.85
N LYS A 205 3.63 0.50 -10.41
CA LYS A 205 3.66 1.74 -9.64
C LYS A 205 2.36 1.98 -8.88
N SER A 206 1.21 1.86 -9.56
CA SER A 206 -0.11 2.02 -8.93
C SER A 206 -0.31 1.03 -7.78
N LEU A 207 0.15 -0.19 -7.95
CA LEU A 207 0.10 -1.23 -6.92
C LEU A 207 1.01 -0.87 -5.73
N ALA A 208 2.25 -0.45 -6.01
CA ALA A 208 3.20 0.00 -4.97
C ALA A 208 2.65 1.18 -4.16
N ASP A 209 2.07 2.17 -4.84
CA ASP A 209 1.46 3.34 -4.22
C ASP A 209 0.25 2.95 -3.36
N SER A 210 -0.61 2.03 -3.84
CA SER A 210 -1.81 1.58 -3.12
C SER A 210 -1.50 0.86 -1.80
N TYR A 211 -0.43 0.07 -1.78
CA TYR A 211 0.01 -0.69 -0.59
C TYR A 211 1.13 0.01 0.18
N ASN A 212 1.57 1.18 -0.30
CA ASN A 212 2.65 1.90 0.33
C ASN A 212 3.92 1.05 0.49
N VAL A 213 4.26 0.27 -0.52
CA VAL A 213 5.42 -0.62 -0.59
C VAL A 213 6.41 -0.13 -1.63
N THR A 214 7.69 -0.46 -1.45
CA THR A 214 8.73 -0.20 -2.47
C THR A 214 8.82 -1.37 -3.44
N MET A 215 8.88 -1.10 -4.74
CA MET A 215 9.09 -2.10 -5.79
C MET A 215 10.32 -1.79 -6.62
#